data_d927a3967e0be3a709dc6375b6bc07bf
#
_entry.id   d927a3967e0be3a709dc6375b6bc07bf
#
_cell.length_a   1.000
_cell.length_b   1.000
_cell.length_c   1.000
_cell.angle_alpha   90.00
_cell.angle_beta   90.00
_cell.angle_gamma   90.00
#
_symmetry.space_group_name_H-M   'P 1'
#
loop_
_entity.id
_entity.type
_entity.pdbx_description
1 polymer ?
#
loop_
_entity_poly.entity_id
_entity_poly.type
_entity_poly.pdbx_seq_one_letter_code
_entity_poly.pdbx_strand_id
1 'polypeptide(L)'
;MTGQASRRRFVLKLGTTGLAAGIAGLLLALARSVVPDVTYEAPRRFRVGRPEEFPPDSVTLLADHRVFVFRTAEGFHAISAVCTHLGCNVRHEEGHGFACPCHGSTYDEAGNVTKGPAAWPLPRYAMSLSRRGELIVDTRRTVAPEYRLPA
;
A
#
# COMPACT_ATOMS: atom_id res chain seq x y z
N MET A 1 -69.73 18.62 3.43
CA MET A 1 -68.63 19.14 2.55
C MET A 1 -67.26 19.13 3.28
N THR A 2 -67.00 18.28 4.23
CA THR A 2 -65.75 18.30 5.06
C THR A 2 -64.62 17.33 4.63
N GLY A 3 -64.93 16.36 3.76
CA GLY A 3 -63.95 15.33 3.38
C GLY A 3 -62.88 15.73 2.36
N GLN A 4 -63.19 16.64 1.46
CA GLN A 4 -62.22 17.07 0.41
C GLN A 4 -61.10 17.97 0.96
N ALA A 5 -61.43 18.86 1.90
CA ALA A 5 -60.43 19.71 2.57
C ALA A 5 -59.43 18.91 3.40
N SER A 6 -59.86 17.77 3.98
CA SER A 6 -58.99 16.85 4.74
C SER A 6 -58.01 16.08 3.85
N ARG A 7 -58.46 15.55 2.70
CA ARG A 7 -57.60 14.83 1.73
C ARG A 7 -56.57 15.75 1.11
N ARG A 8 -56.94 16.96 0.73
CA ARG A 8 -56.00 17.94 0.17
C ARG A 8 -54.92 18.33 1.18
N ARG A 9 -55.26 18.58 2.43
CA ARG A 9 -54.28 18.88 3.50
C ARG A 9 -53.38 17.69 3.80
N PHE A 10 -53.89 16.48 3.75
CA PHE A 10 -53.09 15.26 3.93
C PHE A 10 -52.05 15.10 2.82
N VAL A 11 -52.46 15.23 1.54
CA VAL A 11 -51.55 15.11 0.39
C VAL A 11 -50.50 16.21 0.42
N LEU A 12 -50.91 17.46 0.72
CA LEU A 12 -49.95 18.57 0.83
C LEU A 12 -48.93 18.34 1.96
N LYS A 13 -49.36 17.88 3.14
CA LYS A 13 -48.45 17.55 4.25
C LYS A 13 -47.50 16.42 3.87
N LEU A 14 -48.01 15.38 3.24
CA LEU A 14 -47.17 14.24 2.81
C LEU A 14 -46.12 14.68 1.76
N GLY A 15 -46.56 15.51 0.82
CA GLY A 15 -45.66 16.07 -0.19
C GLY A 15 -44.57 16.99 0.40
N THR A 16 -44.98 17.91 1.30
CA THR A 16 -44.00 18.82 1.93
C THR A 16 -43.04 18.13 2.85
N THR A 17 -43.49 17.12 3.63
CA THR A 17 -42.58 16.32 4.51
C THR A 17 -41.65 15.45 3.68
N GLY A 18 -42.14 14.85 2.57
CA GLY A 18 -41.30 14.07 1.65
C GLY A 18 -40.25 14.93 0.97
N LEU A 19 -40.61 16.11 0.50
CA LEU A 19 -39.67 17.06 -0.09
C LEU A 19 -38.61 17.53 0.92
N ALA A 20 -39.03 17.89 2.13
CA ALA A 20 -38.12 18.33 3.17
C ALA A 20 -37.14 17.21 3.57
N ALA A 21 -37.60 15.97 3.71
CA ALA A 21 -36.74 14.81 3.98
C ALA A 21 -35.77 14.54 2.83
N GLY A 22 -36.21 14.66 1.58
CA GLY A 22 -35.36 14.52 0.39
C GLY A 22 -34.25 15.57 0.34
N ILE A 23 -34.59 16.85 0.58
CA ILE A 23 -33.60 17.94 0.64
C ILE A 23 -32.61 17.70 1.80
N ALA A 24 -33.09 17.34 2.99
CA ALA A 24 -32.20 17.05 4.12
C ALA A 24 -31.25 15.88 3.81
N GLY A 25 -31.75 14.81 3.19
CA GLY A 25 -30.91 13.68 2.75
C GLY A 25 -29.85 14.09 1.72
N LEU A 26 -30.22 14.91 0.75
CA LEU A 26 -29.29 15.43 -0.25
C LEU A 26 -28.21 16.31 0.38
N LEU A 27 -28.59 17.22 1.29
CA LEU A 27 -27.64 18.09 1.98
C LEU A 27 -26.67 17.28 2.86
N LEU A 28 -27.17 16.23 3.52
CA LEU A 28 -26.34 15.33 4.31
C LEU A 28 -25.36 14.54 3.43
N ALA A 29 -25.80 14.06 2.27
CA ALA A 29 -24.93 13.36 1.31
C ALA A 29 -23.85 14.29 0.75
N LEU A 30 -24.22 15.54 0.40
CA LEU A 30 -23.28 16.57 -0.05
C LEU A 30 -22.28 16.93 1.07
N ALA A 31 -22.73 17.12 2.30
CA ALA A 31 -21.86 17.39 3.43
C ALA A 31 -20.85 16.27 3.67
N ARG A 32 -21.32 15.01 3.54
CA ARG A 32 -20.45 13.84 3.69
C ARG A 32 -19.44 13.69 2.54
N SER A 33 -19.78 14.09 1.33
CA SER A 33 -18.87 14.03 0.17
C SER A 33 -17.71 15.04 0.25
N VAL A 34 -17.87 16.10 1.05
CA VAL A 34 -16.80 17.10 1.28
C VAL A 34 -15.84 16.68 2.38
N VAL A 35 -16.20 15.68 3.20
CA VAL A 35 -15.27 15.10 4.18
C VAL A 35 -14.28 14.21 3.44
N PRO A 36 -12.99 14.60 3.35
CA PRO A 36 -12.01 13.75 2.66
C PRO A 36 -11.89 12.41 3.38
N ASP A 37 -12.04 11.34 2.62
CA ASP A 37 -11.70 9.99 3.10
C ASP A 37 -10.18 9.87 3.06
N VAL A 38 -9.52 10.31 4.15
CA VAL A 38 -8.07 10.29 4.26
C VAL A 38 -7.65 8.83 4.49
N THR A 39 -7.38 8.12 3.41
CA THR A 39 -6.65 6.87 3.49
C THR A 39 -5.22 7.19 3.89
N TYR A 40 -4.83 6.81 5.10
CA TYR A 40 -3.44 6.89 5.53
C TYR A 40 -2.61 5.92 4.68
N GLU A 41 -1.98 6.44 3.63
CA GLU A 41 -0.94 5.68 2.95
C GLU A 41 0.22 5.47 3.93
N ALA A 42 0.71 4.24 4.03
CA ALA A 42 1.89 3.95 4.84
C ALA A 42 3.04 4.89 4.46
N PRO A 43 3.80 5.40 5.43
CA PRO A 43 4.89 6.31 5.15
C PRO A 43 5.84 5.71 4.12
N ARG A 44 6.08 6.44 3.03
CA ARG A 44 6.99 5.97 1.96
C ARG A 44 8.46 6.02 2.36
N ARG A 45 8.77 6.65 3.50
CA ARG A 45 10.08 6.66 4.14
C ARG A 45 9.89 6.30 5.60
N PHE A 46 10.44 5.17 6.03
CA PHE A 46 10.20 4.60 7.34
C PHE A 46 11.47 3.97 7.92
N ARG A 47 11.50 3.88 9.24
CA ARG A 47 12.57 3.21 9.99
C ARG A 47 12.23 1.74 10.11
N VAL A 48 13.26 0.90 10.01
CA VAL A 48 13.08 -0.56 10.00
C VAL A 48 13.80 -1.28 11.15
N GLY A 49 14.51 -0.53 11.97
CA GLY A 49 15.28 -1.06 13.10
C GLY A 49 16.77 -0.74 13.00
N ARG A 50 17.55 -1.28 13.91
CA ARG A 50 19.00 -1.12 13.90
C ARG A 50 19.66 -2.25 13.12
N PRO A 51 20.87 -2.01 12.53
CA PRO A 51 21.59 -3.05 11.79
C PRO A 51 21.77 -4.36 12.56
N GLU A 52 21.96 -4.28 13.89
CA GLU A 52 22.19 -5.44 14.75
C GLU A 52 20.95 -6.34 14.90
N GLU A 53 19.75 -5.79 14.63
CA GLU A 53 18.49 -6.54 14.73
C GLU A 53 18.28 -7.50 13.54
N PHE A 54 19.07 -7.35 12.48
CA PHE A 54 19.03 -8.21 11.31
C PHE A 54 20.17 -9.22 11.37
N PRO A 55 19.91 -10.54 11.41
CA PRO A 55 20.98 -11.55 11.39
C PRO A 55 21.84 -11.44 10.12
N PRO A 56 23.16 -11.75 10.20
CA PRO A 56 23.99 -11.86 9.00
C PRO A 56 23.38 -12.85 7.99
N ASP A 57 23.55 -12.55 6.69
CA ASP A 57 23.05 -13.34 5.56
C ASP A 57 21.57 -13.70 5.67
N SER A 58 20.75 -12.71 6.06
CA SER A 58 19.32 -12.89 6.28
C SER A 58 18.46 -12.03 5.36
N VAL A 59 17.22 -12.50 5.17
CA VAL A 59 16.15 -11.79 4.47
C VAL A 59 14.99 -11.59 5.42
N THR A 60 14.60 -10.34 5.65
CA THR A 60 13.50 -9.98 6.55
C THR A 60 12.38 -9.33 5.76
N LEU A 61 11.18 -9.91 5.81
CA LEU A 61 9.97 -9.30 5.23
C LEU A 61 9.35 -8.31 6.21
N LEU A 62 9.28 -7.06 5.81
CA LEU A 62 8.51 -6.01 6.47
C LEU A 62 7.10 -6.00 5.88
N ALA A 63 6.20 -6.80 6.46
CA ALA A 63 4.88 -7.06 5.90
C ALA A 63 4.03 -5.79 5.73
N ASP A 64 4.04 -4.89 6.73
CA ASP A 64 3.28 -3.63 6.72
C ASP A 64 3.74 -2.66 5.62
N HIS A 65 4.99 -2.76 5.20
CA HIS A 65 5.60 -1.93 4.18
C HIS A 65 5.77 -2.65 2.84
N ARG A 66 5.53 -3.96 2.80
CA ARG A 66 5.67 -4.82 1.62
C ARG A 66 7.08 -4.71 1.00
N VAL A 67 8.11 -4.81 1.84
CA VAL A 67 9.52 -4.68 1.48
C VAL A 67 10.31 -5.81 2.13
N PHE A 68 11.19 -6.43 1.38
CA PHE A 68 12.24 -7.29 1.89
C PHE A 68 13.48 -6.47 2.18
N VAL A 69 14.07 -6.67 3.36
CA VAL A 69 15.39 -6.14 3.73
C VAL A 69 16.37 -7.30 3.79
N PHE A 70 17.44 -7.18 3.04
CA PHE A 70 18.53 -8.13 2.97
C PHE A 70 19.71 -7.60 3.76
N ARG A 71 20.32 -8.46 4.57
CA ARG A 71 21.64 -8.24 5.14
C ARG A 71 22.60 -9.25 4.56
N THR A 72 23.57 -8.80 3.79
CA THR A 72 24.63 -9.62 3.17
C THR A 72 26.00 -9.20 3.70
N ALA A 73 27.05 -9.93 3.35
CA ALA A 73 28.43 -9.53 3.65
C ALA A 73 28.80 -8.15 3.04
N GLU A 74 28.15 -7.75 1.94
CA GLU A 74 28.38 -6.46 1.27
C GLU A 74 27.61 -5.29 1.91
N GLY A 75 26.67 -5.57 2.81
CA GLY A 75 25.81 -4.58 3.46
C GLY A 75 24.31 -4.83 3.27
N PHE A 76 23.53 -3.76 3.41
CA PHE A 76 22.06 -3.82 3.35
C PHE A 76 21.52 -3.38 2.00
N HIS A 77 20.46 -4.04 1.55
CA HIS A 77 19.63 -3.57 0.45
C HIS A 77 18.16 -3.92 0.66
N ALA A 78 17.26 -3.23 -0.02
CA ALA A 78 15.84 -3.43 0.09
C ALA A 78 15.20 -3.68 -1.28
N ILE A 79 14.32 -4.70 -1.37
CA ILE A 79 13.60 -5.08 -2.59
C ILE A 79 12.10 -5.05 -2.29
N SER A 80 11.30 -4.57 -3.24
CA SER A 80 9.85 -4.57 -3.14
C SER A 80 9.29 -5.99 -3.02
N ALA A 81 8.35 -6.21 -2.10
CA ALA A 81 7.55 -7.43 -2.05
C ALA A 81 6.29 -7.36 -2.95
N VAL A 82 6.19 -6.36 -3.82
CA VAL A 82 5.04 -6.10 -4.68
C VAL A 82 5.34 -6.58 -6.09
N CYS A 83 4.59 -7.58 -6.56
CA CYS A 83 4.67 -8.10 -7.92
C CYS A 83 4.36 -7.01 -8.95
N THR A 84 5.21 -6.87 -9.95
CA THR A 84 5.08 -5.85 -10.99
C THR A 84 4.03 -6.15 -12.06
N HIS A 85 3.33 -7.31 -11.96
CA HIS A 85 2.19 -7.61 -12.81
C HIS A 85 0.93 -6.86 -12.35
N LEU A 86 0.35 -7.21 -11.20
CA LEU A 86 -0.90 -6.64 -10.67
C LEU A 86 -0.84 -6.37 -9.16
N GLY A 87 0.35 -6.17 -8.60
CA GLY A 87 0.50 -5.71 -7.23
C GLY A 87 0.28 -6.75 -6.12
N CYS A 88 0.26 -8.06 -6.43
CA CYS A 88 0.23 -9.12 -5.40
C CYS A 88 1.52 -9.14 -4.59
N ASN A 89 1.49 -9.73 -3.38
CA ASN A 89 2.70 -9.96 -2.62
C ASN A 89 3.48 -11.15 -3.22
N VAL A 90 4.78 -10.95 -3.47
CA VAL A 90 5.69 -12.04 -3.79
C VAL A 90 6.20 -12.71 -2.52
N ARG A 91 6.62 -13.97 -2.63
CA ARG A 91 7.33 -14.72 -1.57
C ARG A 91 8.79 -14.82 -1.97
N HIS A 92 9.67 -14.69 -1.00
CA HIS A 92 11.08 -15.02 -1.18
C HIS A 92 11.29 -16.51 -0.92
N GLU A 93 12.00 -17.17 -1.82
CA GLU A 93 12.39 -18.58 -1.75
C GLU A 93 13.91 -18.64 -1.80
N GLU A 94 14.53 -19.02 -0.70
CA GLU A 94 15.99 -19.03 -0.56
C GLU A 94 16.67 -19.85 -1.66
N GLY A 95 17.63 -19.24 -2.34
CA GLY A 95 18.33 -19.83 -3.48
C GLY A 95 17.52 -19.90 -4.80
N HIS A 96 16.26 -19.45 -4.79
CA HIS A 96 15.37 -19.46 -5.96
C HIS A 96 14.83 -18.08 -6.33
N GLY A 97 15.06 -17.05 -5.47
CA GLY A 97 14.61 -15.69 -5.67
C GLY A 97 13.17 -15.46 -5.21
N PHE A 98 12.30 -14.92 -6.08
CA PHE A 98 10.94 -14.56 -5.66
C PHE A 98 9.88 -15.21 -6.56
N ALA A 99 8.77 -15.60 -5.94
CA ALA A 99 7.62 -16.16 -6.64
C ALA A 99 6.33 -15.40 -6.30
N CYS A 100 5.53 -15.11 -7.31
CA CYS A 100 4.21 -14.51 -7.16
C CYS A 100 3.14 -15.60 -7.25
N PRO A 101 2.37 -15.86 -6.18
CA PRO A 101 1.40 -16.95 -6.16
C PRO A 101 0.14 -16.66 -7.00
N CYS A 102 -0.10 -15.39 -7.37
CA CYS A 102 -1.33 -15.01 -8.07
C CYS A 102 -1.36 -15.52 -9.53
N HIS A 103 -0.28 -15.28 -10.29
CA HIS A 103 -0.23 -15.62 -11.72
C HIS A 103 1.10 -16.25 -12.14
N GLY A 104 1.89 -16.73 -11.16
CA GLY A 104 3.10 -17.53 -11.43
C GLY A 104 4.29 -16.74 -11.99
N SER A 105 4.35 -15.41 -11.81
CA SER A 105 5.56 -14.65 -12.11
C SER A 105 6.67 -15.05 -11.14
N THR A 106 7.88 -15.27 -11.66
CA THR A 106 9.08 -15.54 -10.87
C THR A 106 10.18 -14.53 -11.16
N TYR A 107 11.04 -14.33 -10.18
CA TYR A 107 12.16 -13.38 -10.23
C TYR A 107 13.39 -14.04 -9.62
N ASP A 108 14.56 -13.68 -10.10
CA ASP A 108 15.82 -14.11 -9.49
C ASP A 108 16.08 -13.42 -8.14
N GLU A 109 17.18 -13.75 -7.46
CA GLU A 109 17.59 -13.12 -6.19
C GLU A 109 17.87 -11.61 -6.32
N ALA A 110 18.18 -11.15 -7.52
CA ALA A 110 18.35 -9.74 -7.80
C ALA A 110 17.02 -9.00 -8.04
N GLY A 111 15.90 -9.74 -8.14
CA GLY A 111 14.58 -9.22 -8.45
C GLY A 111 14.29 -9.07 -9.95
N ASN A 112 15.13 -9.59 -10.85
CA ASN A 112 14.85 -9.57 -12.28
C ASN A 112 13.83 -10.64 -12.63
N VAL A 113 12.94 -10.34 -13.60
CA VAL A 113 11.93 -11.30 -14.05
C VAL A 113 12.59 -12.50 -14.73
N THR A 114 12.28 -13.70 -14.28
CA THR A 114 12.71 -14.96 -14.89
C THR A 114 11.58 -15.65 -15.63
N LYS A 115 10.31 -15.44 -15.21
CA LYS A 115 9.12 -16.06 -15.83
C LYS A 115 7.85 -15.30 -15.46
N GLY A 116 6.87 -15.37 -16.32
CA GLY A 116 5.48 -15.06 -16.05
C GLY A 116 5.02 -13.74 -16.65
N PRO A 117 3.81 -13.27 -16.31
CA PRO A 117 3.23 -12.08 -16.92
C PRO A 117 3.82 -10.76 -16.40
N ALA A 118 4.66 -10.75 -15.37
CA ALA A 118 5.36 -9.56 -14.91
C ALA A 118 6.32 -9.06 -16.00
N ALA A 119 6.27 -7.76 -16.31
CA ALA A 119 7.07 -7.15 -17.37
C ALA A 119 8.33 -6.43 -16.85
N TRP A 120 8.40 -6.15 -15.55
CA TRP A 120 9.46 -5.32 -14.95
C TRP A 120 10.07 -5.99 -13.73
N PRO A 121 11.36 -5.76 -13.44
CA PRO A 121 11.98 -6.26 -12.22
C PRO A 121 11.32 -5.68 -10.97
N LEU A 122 11.50 -6.35 -9.83
CA LEU A 122 11.10 -5.83 -8.54
C LEU A 122 11.92 -4.58 -8.21
N PRO A 123 11.29 -3.44 -7.87
CA PRO A 123 12.00 -2.23 -7.50
C PRO A 123 12.93 -2.45 -6.31
N ARG A 124 14.16 -1.92 -6.41
CA ARG A 124 15.07 -1.78 -5.27
C ARG A 124 14.97 -0.38 -4.70
N TYR A 125 14.96 -0.28 -3.39
CA TYR A 125 14.74 0.97 -2.69
C TYR A 125 16.01 1.49 -2.03
N ALA A 126 16.15 2.81 -2.02
CA ALA A 126 17.25 3.45 -1.33
C ALA A 126 17.17 3.20 0.18
N MET A 127 18.31 2.89 0.77
CA MET A 127 18.48 2.76 2.22
C MET A 127 19.45 3.81 2.75
N SER A 128 19.32 4.18 4.00
CA SER A 128 20.22 5.12 4.69
C SER A 128 20.18 4.86 6.20
N LEU A 129 21.18 5.38 6.92
CA LEU A 129 21.16 5.41 8.39
C LEU A 129 20.57 6.73 8.89
N SER A 130 19.77 6.66 9.94
CA SER A 130 19.34 7.81 10.71
C SER A 130 20.50 8.34 11.58
N ARG A 131 20.35 9.55 12.14
CA ARG A 131 21.32 10.07 13.11
C ARG A 131 21.46 9.21 14.38
N ARG A 132 20.48 8.31 14.62
CA ARG A 132 20.47 7.38 15.77
C ARG A 132 20.97 5.98 15.40
N GLY A 133 21.52 5.79 14.18
CA GLY A 133 22.00 4.50 13.69
C GLY A 133 20.91 3.53 13.24
N GLU A 134 19.65 3.97 13.08
CA GLU A 134 18.57 3.10 12.59
C GLU A 134 18.56 3.07 11.06
N LEU A 135 18.31 1.92 10.48
CA LEU A 135 18.08 1.77 9.04
C LEU A 135 16.78 2.45 8.61
N ILE A 136 16.82 3.15 7.51
CA ILE A 136 15.69 3.82 6.86
C ILE A 136 15.57 3.28 5.46
N VAL A 137 14.35 2.90 5.05
CA VAL A 137 14.00 2.59 3.66
C VAL A 137 13.17 3.75 3.09
N ASP A 138 13.50 4.18 1.87
CA ASP A 138 12.73 5.20 1.12
C ASP A 138 12.21 4.60 -0.19
N THR A 139 10.93 4.21 -0.19
CA THR A 139 10.28 3.59 -1.36
C THR A 139 9.97 4.55 -2.50
N ARG A 140 10.22 5.86 -2.33
CA ARG A 140 10.13 6.85 -3.42
C ARG A 140 11.36 6.86 -4.30
N ARG A 141 12.47 6.29 -3.82
CA ARG A 141 13.76 6.30 -4.51
C ARG A 141 14.16 4.88 -4.86
N THR A 142 14.13 4.58 -6.14
CA THR A 142 14.70 3.35 -6.67
C THR A 142 16.21 3.52 -6.91
N VAL A 143 16.94 2.44 -6.73
CA VAL A 143 18.40 2.40 -6.89
C VAL A 143 18.81 1.24 -7.80
N ALA A 144 20.03 1.30 -8.30
CA ALA A 144 20.60 0.25 -9.14
C ALA A 144 20.77 -1.08 -8.37
N PRO A 145 20.80 -2.22 -9.08
CA PRO A 145 20.93 -3.55 -8.45
C PRO A 145 22.18 -3.71 -7.59
N GLU A 146 23.25 -3.00 -7.91
CA GLU A 146 24.54 -3.05 -7.21
C GLU A 146 24.58 -2.22 -5.94
N TYR A 147 23.55 -1.36 -5.72
CA TYR A 147 23.49 -0.51 -4.54
C TYR A 147 23.46 -1.34 -3.24
N ARG A 148 24.36 -1.01 -2.34
CA ARG A 148 24.40 -1.55 -0.97
C ARG A 148 24.64 -0.39 0.00
N LEU A 149 23.94 -0.40 1.12
CA LEU A 149 24.28 0.44 2.26
C LEU A 149 25.29 -0.34 3.11
N PRO A 150 26.53 0.16 3.30
CA PRO A 150 27.51 -0.52 4.16
C PRO A 150 26.95 -0.79 5.57
N ALA A 151 27.32 -1.95 6.14
CA ALA A 151 26.91 -2.39 7.48
C ALA A 151 27.65 -1.61 8.58
#